data_88f97e84e8bbdafead49392d69b73c0f
#
_entry.id   88f97e84e8bbdafead49392d69b73c0f
#
_cell.length_a   1.000
_cell.length_b   1.000
_cell.length_c   1.000
_cell.angle_alpha   90.00
_cell.angle_beta   90.00
_cell.angle_gamma   90.00
#
_symmetry.space_group_name_H-M   'P 1'
#
loop_
_entity.id
_entity.type
_entity.pdbx_description
1 polymer ?
#
loop_
_entity_poly.entity_id
_entity_poly.type
_entity_poly.pdbx_seq_one_letter_code
_entity_poly.pdbx_strand_id
1 'polypeptide(L)'
;MQISSEIKDKLTFLTGNLSLLENITCLKVHQVFDDLVVNFFDALSNELMHDPRSKQFSDVISYAFWIRKSSLLKAKNSFLNLNKLGRGVAFHIAPSNVPINFAVSMTSALLAGNSCVIRVSNKDFEQVNIVTEAINKVLAKTEFVSLQGYIIT
;
A
#
# COMPACT_ATOMS: atom_id res chain seq x y z
N MET A 1 11.33 5.47 15.86
CA MET A 1 11.77 4.09 16.24
C MET A 1 13.26 3.97 15.93
N GLN A 2 14.12 3.52 16.84
CA GLN A 2 15.54 3.28 16.52
C GLN A 2 15.73 1.85 16.02
N ILE A 3 16.26 1.70 14.81
CA ILE A 3 16.61 0.41 14.21
C ILE A 3 18.10 0.19 14.42
N SER A 4 18.51 -1.01 14.89
CA SER A 4 19.92 -1.32 15.10
C SER A 4 20.71 -1.27 13.79
N SER A 5 22.02 -0.91 13.86
CA SER A 5 22.90 -0.84 12.68
C SER A 5 22.96 -2.15 11.91
N GLU A 6 22.99 -3.28 12.61
CA GLU A 6 23.04 -4.62 12.00
C GLU A 6 21.81 -4.95 11.13
N ILE A 7 20.65 -4.35 11.44
CA ILE A 7 19.44 -4.55 10.68
C ILE A 7 19.40 -3.59 9.49
N LYS A 8 19.88 -2.35 9.67
CA LYS A 8 19.85 -1.32 8.61
C LYS A 8 20.52 -1.79 7.32
N ASP A 9 21.67 -2.44 7.44
CA ASP A 9 22.48 -2.94 6.29
C ASP A 9 21.81 -4.12 5.56
N LYS A 10 20.78 -4.73 6.16
CA LYS A 10 20.06 -5.88 5.59
C LYS A 10 18.70 -5.51 4.99
N LEU A 11 18.31 -4.24 5.07
CA LEU A 11 17.02 -3.79 4.54
C LEU A 11 17.16 -3.34 3.09
N THR A 12 16.31 -3.87 2.24
CA THR A 12 16.07 -3.36 0.89
C THR A 12 14.65 -2.87 0.80
N PHE A 13 14.45 -1.66 0.31
CA PHE A 13 13.14 -1.04 0.21
C PHE A 13 12.65 -1.09 -1.24
N LEU A 14 11.47 -1.64 -1.46
CA LEU A 14 10.75 -1.56 -2.73
C LEU A 14 9.92 -0.26 -2.80
N THR A 15 9.37 0.16 -1.64
CA THR A 15 8.66 1.43 -1.46
C THR A 15 9.08 2.05 -0.12
N GLY A 16 9.28 3.36 -0.11
CA GLY A 16 9.75 4.08 1.06
C GLY A 16 11.27 4.03 1.22
N ASN A 17 11.74 4.31 2.42
CA ASN A 17 13.16 4.30 2.78
C ASN A 17 13.34 4.22 4.30
N LEU A 18 14.59 4.13 4.75
CA LEU A 18 14.93 4.02 6.18
C LEU A 18 14.42 5.20 7.01
N SER A 19 14.55 6.44 6.52
CA SER A 19 14.10 7.64 7.24
C SER A 19 12.58 7.63 7.45
N LEU A 20 11.82 7.25 6.43
CA LEU A 20 10.37 7.11 6.52
C LEU A 20 9.98 5.99 7.50
N LEU A 21 10.68 4.86 7.47
CA LEU A 21 10.46 3.75 8.40
C LEU A 21 10.71 4.16 9.85
N GLU A 22 11.81 4.86 10.14
CA GLU A 22 12.13 5.32 11.50
C GLU A 22 11.10 6.31 12.07
N ASN A 23 10.43 7.07 11.20
CA ASN A 23 9.43 8.07 11.56
C ASN A 23 7.97 7.60 11.43
N ILE A 24 7.71 6.39 10.99
CA ILE A 24 6.35 5.89 10.68
C ILE A 24 5.41 5.96 11.89
N THR A 25 5.92 5.79 13.10
CA THR A 25 5.13 5.87 14.34
C THR A 25 4.70 7.30 14.71
N CYS A 26 5.27 8.32 14.07
CA CYS A 26 4.92 9.73 14.25
C CYS A 26 3.80 10.20 13.31
N LEU A 27 3.39 9.35 12.35
CA LEU A 27 2.35 9.69 11.40
C LEU A 27 0.98 9.72 12.08
N LYS A 28 0.15 10.66 11.64
CA LYS A 28 -1.25 10.73 12.08
C LYS A 28 -2.04 9.59 11.44
N VAL A 29 -2.97 9.01 12.16
CA VAL A 29 -3.91 8.04 11.60
C VAL A 29 -4.96 8.74 10.74
N HIS A 30 -5.45 8.04 9.73
CA HIS A 30 -6.57 8.47 8.89
C HIS A 30 -7.90 7.94 9.42
N GLN A 31 -8.99 8.51 8.92
CA GLN A 31 -10.29 7.89 9.03
C GLN A 31 -10.35 6.60 8.19
N VAL A 32 -11.19 5.68 8.61
CA VAL A 32 -11.51 4.49 7.81
C VAL A 32 -12.14 4.94 6.49
N PHE A 33 -11.61 4.46 5.37
CA PHE A 33 -11.96 4.93 4.02
C PHE A 33 -11.81 6.44 3.82
N ASP A 34 -10.70 7.01 4.33
CA ASP A 34 -10.31 8.40 4.06
C ASP A 34 -10.30 8.68 2.55
N ASP A 35 -10.83 9.83 2.15
CA ASP A 35 -10.99 10.16 0.72
C ASP A 35 -9.65 10.28 -0.01
N LEU A 36 -8.58 10.74 0.66
CA LEU A 36 -7.24 10.77 0.08
C LEU A 36 -6.74 9.35 -0.22
N VAL A 37 -6.95 8.42 0.71
CA VAL A 37 -6.56 7.00 0.55
C VAL A 37 -7.40 6.34 -0.56
N VAL A 38 -8.69 6.60 -0.62
CA VAL A 38 -9.56 6.09 -1.69
C VAL A 38 -9.12 6.62 -3.06
N ASN A 39 -8.79 7.91 -3.16
CA ASN A 39 -8.30 8.51 -4.41
C ASN A 39 -6.92 7.97 -4.79
N PHE A 40 -6.03 7.71 -3.83
CA PHE A 40 -4.75 7.05 -4.08
C PHE A 40 -4.94 5.67 -4.72
N PHE A 41 -5.85 4.85 -4.18
CA PHE A 41 -6.13 3.53 -4.76
C PHE A 41 -6.79 3.60 -6.13
N ASP A 42 -7.63 4.59 -6.40
CA ASP A 42 -8.18 4.80 -7.73
C ASP A 42 -7.10 5.17 -8.74
N ALA A 43 -6.18 6.04 -8.36
CA ALA A 43 -5.00 6.37 -9.18
C ALA A 43 -4.09 5.16 -9.40
N LEU A 44 -3.86 4.33 -8.38
CA LEU A 44 -3.09 3.09 -8.48
C LEU A 44 -3.79 2.08 -9.40
N SER A 45 -5.11 1.93 -9.27
CA SER A 45 -5.90 1.10 -10.19
C SER A 45 -5.70 1.51 -11.64
N ASN A 46 -5.82 2.81 -11.91
CA ASN A 46 -5.64 3.36 -13.26
C ASN A 46 -4.22 3.10 -13.78
N GLU A 47 -3.20 3.28 -12.95
CA GLU A 47 -1.81 3.02 -13.33
C GLU A 47 -1.60 1.54 -13.72
N LEU A 48 -2.07 0.62 -12.88
CA LEU A 48 -1.97 -0.83 -13.14
C LEU A 48 -2.76 -1.26 -14.36
N MET A 49 -3.97 -0.73 -14.58
CA MET A 49 -4.80 -1.08 -15.75
C MET A 49 -4.20 -0.60 -17.08
N HIS A 50 -3.40 0.46 -17.05
CA HIS A 50 -2.73 1.00 -18.24
C HIS A 50 -1.33 0.40 -18.48
N ASP A 51 -0.71 -0.26 -17.50
CA ASP A 51 0.57 -0.94 -17.68
C ASP A 51 0.39 -2.20 -18.55
N PRO A 52 1.05 -2.28 -19.74
CA PRO A 52 0.93 -3.44 -20.62
C PRO A 52 1.35 -4.76 -19.95
N ARG A 53 2.31 -4.72 -19.02
CA ARG A 53 2.81 -5.89 -18.28
C ARG A 53 1.73 -6.49 -17.39
N SER A 54 0.90 -5.64 -16.79
CA SER A 54 -0.19 -6.08 -15.91
C SER A 54 -1.15 -7.06 -16.61
N LYS A 55 -1.34 -6.91 -17.92
CA LYS A 55 -2.25 -7.76 -18.69
C LYS A 55 -1.81 -9.23 -18.77
N GLN A 56 -0.55 -9.52 -18.48
CA GLN A 56 -0.01 -10.86 -18.45
C GLN A 56 -0.34 -11.59 -17.14
N PHE A 57 -0.80 -10.87 -16.12
CA PHE A 57 -1.03 -11.38 -14.77
C PHE A 57 -2.46 -11.10 -14.32
N SER A 58 -3.29 -12.14 -14.35
CA SER A 58 -4.72 -12.03 -13.99
C SER A 58 -4.96 -11.58 -12.55
N ASP A 59 -4.05 -11.89 -11.64
CA ASP A 59 -4.10 -11.48 -10.23
C ASP A 59 -3.83 -9.96 -10.08
N VAL A 60 -2.90 -9.39 -10.85
CA VAL A 60 -2.64 -7.94 -10.89
C VAL A 60 -3.87 -7.19 -11.43
N ILE A 61 -4.46 -7.67 -12.54
CA ILE A 61 -5.67 -7.07 -13.11
C ILE A 61 -6.85 -7.18 -12.16
N SER A 62 -7.03 -8.33 -11.51
CA SER A 62 -8.10 -8.52 -10.52
C SER A 62 -7.94 -7.58 -9.33
N TYR A 63 -6.71 -7.40 -8.85
CA TYR A 63 -6.38 -6.45 -7.80
C TYR A 63 -6.69 -5.02 -8.24
N ALA A 64 -6.21 -4.59 -9.43
CA ALA A 64 -6.47 -3.27 -9.97
C ALA A 64 -7.98 -2.98 -10.08
N PHE A 65 -8.75 -3.98 -10.51
CA PHE A 65 -10.20 -3.88 -10.60
C PHE A 65 -10.87 -3.74 -9.22
N TRP A 66 -10.38 -4.45 -8.23
CA TRP A 66 -10.91 -4.43 -6.87
C TRP A 66 -10.70 -3.08 -6.17
N ILE A 67 -9.54 -2.44 -6.35
CA ILE A 67 -9.19 -1.16 -5.69
C ILE A 67 -9.74 0.08 -6.39
N ARG A 68 -10.58 -0.06 -7.43
CA ARG A 68 -11.23 1.08 -8.09
C ARG A 68 -12.12 1.84 -7.11
N LYS A 69 -12.19 3.16 -7.28
CA LYS A 69 -13.01 4.04 -6.43
C LYS A 69 -14.44 3.55 -6.25
N SER A 70 -15.09 3.10 -7.34
CA SER A 70 -16.46 2.58 -7.29
C SER A 70 -16.61 1.36 -6.39
N SER A 71 -15.65 0.44 -6.41
CA SER A 71 -15.63 -0.75 -5.54
C SER A 71 -15.40 -0.36 -4.08
N LEU A 72 -14.45 0.54 -3.83
CA LEU A 72 -14.13 1.01 -2.48
C LEU A 72 -15.27 1.81 -1.86
N LEU A 73 -15.92 2.68 -2.62
CA LEU A 73 -17.10 3.42 -2.13
C LEU A 73 -18.28 2.51 -1.82
N LYS A 74 -18.47 1.44 -2.61
CA LYS A 74 -19.47 0.42 -2.28
C LYS A 74 -19.14 -0.27 -0.95
N ALA A 75 -17.87 -0.61 -0.71
CA ALA A 75 -17.44 -1.18 0.57
C ALA A 75 -17.58 -0.17 1.72
N LYS A 76 -17.21 1.12 1.50
CA LYS A 76 -17.38 2.21 2.48
C LYS A 76 -18.81 2.30 3.01
N ASN A 77 -19.82 2.09 2.16
CA ASN A 77 -21.23 2.16 2.55
C ASN A 77 -21.61 1.18 3.68
N SER A 78 -20.87 0.08 3.83
CA SER A 78 -21.05 -0.87 4.94
C SER A 78 -20.61 -0.31 6.29
N PHE A 79 -19.88 0.81 6.31
CA PHE A 79 -19.29 1.44 7.50
C PHE A 79 -19.90 2.83 7.83
N LEU A 80 -20.93 3.28 7.10
CA LEU A 80 -21.46 4.65 7.12
C LEU A 80 -21.89 5.18 8.51
N ASN A 81 -22.14 4.33 9.47
CA ASN A 81 -22.60 4.74 10.80
C ASN A 81 -21.50 4.73 11.88
N LEU A 82 -20.21 4.61 11.48
CA LEU A 82 -19.12 4.42 12.44
C LEU A 82 -17.97 5.39 12.14
N ASN A 83 -17.84 6.44 12.95
CA ASN A 83 -16.63 7.26 12.97
C ASN A 83 -15.48 6.43 13.55
N LYS A 84 -14.71 5.79 12.68
CA LYS A 84 -13.54 4.97 13.05
C LYS A 84 -12.27 5.62 12.56
N LEU A 85 -11.22 5.54 13.37
CA LEU A 85 -9.86 5.95 13.05
C LEU A 85 -8.95 4.73 13.00
N GLY A 86 -7.86 4.84 12.26
CA GLY A 86 -6.76 3.88 12.30
C GLY A 86 -6.16 3.78 13.71
N ARG A 87 -5.39 2.72 13.95
CA ARG A 87 -4.74 2.45 15.24
C ARG A 87 -3.25 2.77 15.24
N GLY A 88 -2.68 3.13 14.10
CA GLY A 88 -1.27 3.45 13.94
C GLY A 88 -0.61 2.62 12.84
N VAL A 89 0.44 1.86 13.18
CA VAL A 89 1.21 1.08 12.21
C VAL A 89 0.74 -0.37 12.20
N ALA A 90 0.40 -0.88 11.02
CA ALA A 90 0.16 -2.29 10.79
C ALA A 90 1.43 -2.94 10.20
N PHE A 91 1.89 -4.03 10.80
CA PHE A 91 3.01 -4.81 10.29
C PHE A 91 2.51 -6.12 9.68
N HIS A 92 2.89 -6.38 8.43
CA HIS A 92 2.49 -7.58 7.70
C HIS A 92 3.71 -8.38 7.23
N ILE A 93 3.61 -9.69 7.28
CA ILE A 93 4.54 -10.62 6.65
C ILE A 93 3.79 -11.29 5.51
N ALA A 94 4.07 -10.90 4.27
CA ALA A 94 3.40 -11.46 3.11
C ALA A 94 3.87 -12.90 2.85
N PRO A 95 2.96 -13.82 2.47
CA PRO A 95 3.31 -15.19 2.14
C PRO A 95 4.16 -15.24 0.87
N SER A 96 5.04 -16.25 0.79
CA SER A 96 5.99 -16.39 -0.31
C SER A 96 5.45 -17.11 -1.55
N ASN A 97 4.17 -17.47 -1.56
CA ASN A 97 3.52 -18.22 -2.64
C ASN A 97 2.39 -17.46 -3.34
N VAL A 98 2.05 -16.26 -2.86
CA VAL A 98 1.00 -15.41 -3.44
C VAL A 98 1.55 -13.99 -3.66
N PRO A 99 2.05 -13.69 -4.88
CA PRO A 99 2.77 -12.44 -5.16
C PRO A 99 2.00 -11.17 -4.79
N ILE A 100 0.69 -11.14 -5.04
CA ILE A 100 -0.16 -9.95 -4.85
C ILE A 100 -0.63 -9.77 -3.40
N ASN A 101 -0.42 -10.74 -2.51
CA ASN A 101 -0.96 -10.67 -1.15
C ASN A 101 -0.46 -9.45 -0.36
N PHE A 102 0.79 -9.00 -0.59
CA PHE A 102 1.32 -7.79 0.05
C PHE A 102 0.49 -6.54 -0.28
N ALA A 103 0.04 -6.42 -1.54
CA ALA A 103 -0.77 -5.29 -2.00
C ALA A 103 -2.19 -5.32 -1.40
N VAL A 104 -2.78 -6.51 -1.27
CA VAL A 104 -4.07 -6.70 -0.58
C VAL A 104 -3.96 -6.31 0.89
N SER A 105 -2.88 -6.73 1.57
CA SER A 105 -2.60 -6.36 2.96
C SER A 105 -2.41 -4.85 3.12
N MET A 106 -1.65 -4.23 2.23
CA MET A 106 -1.46 -2.77 2.16
C MET A 106 -2.81 -2.06 2.04
N THR A 107 -3.64 -2.48 1.09
CA THR A 107 -4.95 -1.87 0.87
C THR A 107 -5.82 -1.94 2.11
N SER A 108 -5.85 -3.10 2.76
CA SER A 108 -6.64 -3.30 3.98
C SER A 108 -6.15 -2.41 5.12
N ALA A 109 -4.83 -2.28 5.32
CA ALA A 109 -4.25 -1.43 6.35
C ALA A 109 -4.57 0.05 6.14
N LEU A 110 -4.35 0.56 4.92
CA LEU A 110 -4.58 1.97 4.59
C LEU A 110 -6.06 2.34 4.63
N LEU A 111 -6.95 1.50 4.09
CA LEU A 111 -8.40 1.73 4.16
C LEU A 111 -8.93 1.69 5.60
N ALA A 112 -8.27 0.94 6.48
CA ALA A 112 -8.56 0.97 7.92
C ALA A 112 -7.94 2.17 8.64
N GLY A 113 -7.31 3.11 7.93
CA GLY A 113 -6.74 4.35 8.45
C GLY A 113 -5.34 4.21 9.06
N ASN A 114 -4.67 3.08 8.87
CA ASN A 114 -3.32 2.81 9.39
C ASN A 114 -2.24 3.16 8.36
N SER A 115 -1.01 3.38 8.84
CA SER A 115 0.19 3.18 8.03
C SER A 115 0.57 1.70 8.03
N CYS A 116 1.43 1.26 7.11
CA CYS A 116 1.84 -0.14 7.04
C CYS A 116 3.31 -0.33 6.71
N VAL A 117 3.88 -1.34 7.34
CA VAL A 117 5.19 -1.92 7.00
C VAL A 117 4.94 -3.36 6.56
N ILE A 118 5.37 -3.72 5.36
CA ILE A 118 5.10 -5.03 4.80
C ILE A 118 6.41 -5.69 4.38
N ARG A 119 6.73 -6.80 5.01
CA ARG A 119 7.80 -7.67 4.53
C ARG A 119 7.31 -8.46 3.33
N VAL A 120 7.82 -8.12 2.17
CA VAL A 120 7.57 -8.85 0.92
C VAL A 120 8.50 -10.06 0.82
N SER A 121 8.11 -11.10 0.09
CA SER A 121 8.93 -12.27 -0.17
C SER A 121 10.19 -11.91 -0.95
N ASN A 122 11.31 -12.59 -0.67
CA ASN A 122 12.56 -12.46 -1.43
C ASN A 122 12.51 -13.19 -2.79
N LYS A 123 11.41 -13.84 -3.14
CA LYS A 123 11.25 -14.44 -4.47
C LYS A 123 11.04 -13.33 -5.50
N ASP A 124 11.71 -13.47 -6.63
CA ASP A 124 11.55 -12.55 -7.75
C ASP A 124 10.23 -12.86 -8.47
N PHE A 125 9.26 -11.99 -8.24
CA PHE A 125 7.97 -12.03 -8.91
C PHE A 125 7.75 -10.74 -9.68
N GLU A 126 7.56 -10.84 -10.98
CA GLU A 126 7.28 -9.68 -11.84
C GLU A 126 6.03 -8.89 -11.37
N GLN A 127 5.02 -9.57 -10.83
CA GLN A 127 3.84 -8.92 -10.25
C GLN A 127 4.20 -7.97 -9.09
N VAL A 128 5.19 -8.34 -8.26
CA VAL A 128 5.66 -7.49 -7.16
C VAL A 128 6.31 -6.23 -7.73
N ASN A 129 7.16 -6.37 -8.75
CA ASN A 129 7.85 -5.26 -9.39
C ASN A 129 6.83 -4.30 -10.04
N ILE A 130 5.88 -4.82 -10.82
CA ILE A 130 4.82 -4.02 -11.47
C ILE A 130 4.05 -3.21 -10.42
N VAL A 131 3.61 -3.85 -9.34
CA VAL A 131 2.77 -3.17 -8.34
C VAL A 131 3.57 -2.16 -7.53
N THR A 132 4.81 -2.46 -7.12
CA THR A 132 5.64 -1.52 -6.35
C THR A 132 6.08 -0.32 -7.19
N GLU A 133 6.40 -0.51 -8.47
CA GLU A 133 6.66 0.58 -9.40
C GLU A 133 5.44 1.49 -9.57
N ALA A 134 4.25 0.91 -9.74
CA ALA A 134 3.01 1.66 -9.83
C ALA A 134 2.71 2.45 -8.53
N ILE A 135 2.92 1.84 -7.35
CA ILE A 135 2.81 2.52 -6.05
C ILE A 135 3.73 3.73 -6.00
N ASN A 136 5.03 3.54 -6.31
CA ASN A 136 6.02 4.61 -6.26
C ASN A 136 5.68 5.75 -7.24
N LYS A 137 5.22 5.40 -8.44
CA LYS A 137 4.80 6.38 -9.46
C LYS A 137 3.59 7.20 -9.00
N VAL A 138 2.62 6.57 -8.34
CA VAL A 138 1.45 7.29 -7.81
C VAL A 138 1.82 8.15 -6.61
N LEU A 139 2.64 7.64 -5.67
CA LEU A 139 3.12 8.39 -4.51
C LEU A 139 3.98 9.63 -4.89
N ALA A 140 4.59 9.63 -6.07
CA ALA A 140 5.35 10.77 -6.59
C ALA A 140 4.47 11.92 -7.08
N LYS A 141 3.17 11.70 -7.29
CA LYS A 141 2.24 12.77 -7.67
C LYS A 141 2.02 13.73 -6.52
N THR A 142 1.96 15.02 -6.81
CA THR A 142 1.84 16.10 -5.81
C THR A 142 0.69 15.87 -4.83
N GLU A 143 -0.43 15.37 -5.31
CA GLU A 143 -1.64 15.10 -4.54
C GLU A 143 -1.48 13.98 -3.48
N PHE A 144 -0.49 13.09 -3.65
CA PHE A 144 -0.26 11.94 -2.76
C PHE A 144 1.05 11.98 -1.97
N VAL A 145 1.82 13.08 -2.07
CA VAL A 145 3.09 13.23 -1.34
C VAL A 145 2.93 13.01 0.16
N SER A 146 1.80 13.42 0.74
CA SER A 146 1.50 13.21 2.17
C SER A 146 1.36 11.74 2.57
N LEU A 147 1.16 10.82 1.61
CA LEU A 147 1.06 9.38 1.87
C LEU A 147 2.41 8.64 1.77
N GLN A 148 3.49 9.31 1.36
CA GLN A 148 4.79 8.64 1.13
C GLN A 148 5.31 7.88 2.36
N GLY A 149 5.07 8.38 3.58
CA GLY A 149 5.49 7.70 4.80
C GLY A 149 4.56 6.59 5.28
N TYR A 150 3.38 6.43 4.68
CA TYR A 150 2.37 5.47 5.14
C TYR A 150 2.56 4.07 4.56
N ILE A 151 3.40 3.91 3.55
CA ILE A 151 3.64 2.63 2.85
C ILE A 151 5.14 2.36 2.84
N ILE A 152 5.54 1.29 3.52
CA ILE A 152 6.91 0.79 3.54
C ILE A 152 6.88 -0.70 3.15
N THR A 153 7.58 -1.04 2.08
CA THR A 153 7.73 -2.43 1.62
C THR A 153 9.18 -2.79 1.35
#